data_1d4c08be3b27127977d8d1b43c5397f9
#
_entry.id   1d4c08be3b27127977d8d1b43c5397f9
#
_cell.length_a   1.000
_cell.length_b   1.000
_cell.length_c   1.000
_cell.angle_alpha   90.00
_cell.angle_beta   90.00
_cell.angle_gamma   90.00
#
_symmetry.space_group_name_H-M   'P 1'
#
loop_
_entity.id
_entity.type
_entity.pdbx_description
1 polymer ?
#
loop_
_entity_poly.entity_id
_entity_poly.type
_entity_poly.pdbx_seq_one_letter_code
_entity_poly.pdbx_strand_id
1 'polypeptide(L)'
;MIKRREFIEKAGLGAAAISIAGMPGCSGSGSQVSDKPVGGRVIDAHIHITPGKVKKALQVMDDNLIRYGVVIASLSGKGEDLYTGDKAFYELAEAFSQHRNRIGLHYTYDWDLAESDPEFFSKAPDMLEKAVNAGAIALKNLKQLGLTARDQEGKLIAIDDPRLFPIWERAGKLGIPVAFHTGDPVAFFKPWEPSNERWEELELHPEWSFADRSKYPPLEALFEQVNNVYRKFQGIQFVAVHVAGYSENIKEVSKWLDEMPNLWIDTAARIGELGRHTSSEGHDFFTRYQDRIMFGTDLAYWSECDVQGAGPCKNFTLDEHREFYKIHWRYFQTTDRQFDHPTPIQGKWKIDGIGIDEKALKKIYWDNAIKFYRLDRFGVS
;
A
#
# COMPACT_ATOMS: atom_id res chain seq x y z
N MET A 1 18.43 -0.68 -25.72
CA MET A 1 17.59 -1.87 -25.34
C MET A 1 18.54 -3.01 -25.03
N ILE A 2 18.87 -3.21 -23.76
CA ILE A 2 19.67 -4.34 -23.28
C ILE A 2 18.68 -5.40 -22.83
N LYS A 3 18.72 -6.59 -23.46
CA LYS A 3 17.77 -7.67 -23.19
C LYS A 3 17.97 -8.22 -21.77
N ARG A 4 16.91 -8.27 -21.01
CA ARG A 4 16.75 -8.72 -19.61
C ARG A 4 17.45 -10.06 -19.23
N ARG A 5 17.93 -10.82 -20.18
CA ARG A 5 18.54 -12.16 -19.98
C ARG A 5 19.98 -12.17 -19.46
N GLU A 6 20.72 -11.07 -19.60
CA GLU A 6 22.14 -11.02 -19.18
C GLU A 6 22.37 -10.57 -17.74
N PHE A 7 21.32 -10.09 -17.05
CA PHE A 7 21.44 -9.52 -15.71
C PHE A 7 21.22 -10.55 -14.59
N ILE A 8 20.51 -11.65 -14.86
CA ILE A 8 20.18 -12.66 -13.83
C ILE A 8 21.37 -13.59 -13.48
N GLU A 9 22.38 -13.68 -14.33
CA GLU A 9 23.54 -14.58 -14.08
C GLU A 9 24.65 -13.98 -13.18
N LYS A 10 24.58 -12.68 -12.82
CA LYS A 10 25.65 -12.03 -12.04
C LYS A 10 25.35 -11.81 -10.56
N ALA A 11 24.17 -12.14 -10.07
CA ALA A 11 23.77 -11.94 -8.66
C ALA A 11 23.93 -13.18 -7.77
N GLY A 12 24.65 -14.17 -8.18
CA GLY A 12 24.95 -15.35 -7.37
C GLY A 12 26.40 -15.38 -6.92
N LEU A 13 26.69 -15.00 -5.67
CA LEU A 13 27.77 -15.51 -4.80
C LEU A 13 28.18 -14.43 -3.77
N GLY A 14 27.82 -14.67 -2.51
CA GLY A 14 28.29 -13.87 -1.39
C GLY A 14 27.55 -14.16 -0.08
N ALA A 15 27.43 -15.44 0.31
CA ALA A 15 27.00 -15.76 1.68
C ALA A 15 28.25 -15.75 2.61
N ALA A 16 28.41 -14.70 3.39
CA ALA A 16 29.34 -14.68 4.50
C ALA A 16 28.58 -14.96 5.81
N ALA A 17 28.86 -16.11 6.41
CA ALA A 17 28.38 -16.47 7.73
C ALA A 17 29.14 -15.65 8.79
N ILE A 18 28.43 -14.82 9.56
CA ILE A 18 28.98 -14.13 10.72
C ILE A 18 28.58 -14.92 11.96
N SER A 19 29.60 -15.48 12.63
CA SER A 19 29.48 -16.12 13.94
C SER A 19 29.31 -15.07 15.03
N ILE A 20 28.25 -15.15 15.81
CA ILE A 20 28.01 -14.26 16.96
C ILE A 20 28.66 -14.89 18.19
N ALA A 21 29.74 -14.25 18.66
CA ALA A 21 30.31 -14.55 19.98
C ALA A 21 29.53 -13.73 21.04
N GLY A 22 29.09 -14.39 22.11
CA GLY A 22 28.28 -13.82 23.16
C GLY A 22 29.04 -12.78 24.01
N MET A 23 28.34 -11.70 24.39
CA MET A 23 28.70 -10.79 25.46
C MET A 23 27.70 -10.88 26.63
N PRO A 24 28.15 -10.72 27.88
CA PRO A 24 27.31 -10.94 29.05
C PRO A 24 26.34 -9.77 29.29
N GLY A 25 25.16 -10.13 29.81
CA GLY A 25 24.01 -9.27 29.94
C GLY A 25 24.14 -8.09 30.92
N CYS A 26 23.52 -6.99 30.50
CA CYS A 26 23.00 -5.97 31.40
C CYS A 26 21.51 -6.22 31.57
N SER A 27 21.07 -6.52 32.78
CA SER A 27 19.66 -6.66 33.14
C SER A 27 18.98 -5.28 33.18
N GLY A 28 18.53 -4.80 32.03
CA GLY A 28 17.51 -3.78 31.96
C GLY A 28 16.13 -4.48 31.91
N SER A 29 15.12 -3.93 32.58
CA SER A 29 13.73 -4.38 32.54
C SER A 29 13.24 -4.34 31.12
N GLY A 30 13.46 -5.44 30.38
CA GLY A 30 13.00 -5.58 29.02
C GLY A 30 11.47 -5.68 28.99
N SER A 31 10.81 -4.72 28.39
CA SER A 31 9.46 -4.92 27.90
C SER A 31 9.50 -6.14 26.98
N GLN A 32 8.74 -7.18 27.31
CA GLN A 32 8.63 -8.33 26.42
C GLN A 32 8.08 -7.82 25.09
N VAL A 33 8.93 -7.89 24.03
CA VAL A 33 8.50 -7.61 22.67
C VAL A 33 7.29 -8.51 22.39
N SER A 34 6.11 -7.93 22.24
CA SER A 34 4.94 -8.70 21.90
C SER A 34 5.09 -9.20 20.46
N ASP A 35 5.30 -10.51 20.31
CA ASP A 35 5.35 -11.17 19.00
C ASP A 35 4.00 -11.16 18.27
N LYS A 36 2.97 -10.56 18.85
CA LYS A 36 1.58 -10.60 18.40
C LYS A 36 0.95 -9.20 18.43
N PRO A 37 -0.01 -8.94 17.55
CA PRO A 37 -0.76 -7.69 17.61
C PRO A 37 -1.64 -7.63 18.86
N VAL A 38 -1.70 -6.44 19.44
CA VAL A 38 -2.66 -6.13 20.50
C VAL A 38 -4.08 -6.41 20.01
N GLY A 39 -4.91 -6.97 20.88
CA GLY A 39 -6.29 -7.37 20.54
C GLY A 39 -6.42 -8.70 19.79
N GLY A 40 -5.30 -9.34 19.40
CA GLY A 40 -5.26 -10.70 18.84
C GLY A 40 -5.92 -10.85 17.47
N ARG A 41 -6.25 -9.75 16.79
CA ARG A 41 -6.82 -9.75 15.43
C ARG A 41 -6.50 -8.45 14.68
N VAL A 42 -6.26 -8.56 13.38
CA VAL A 42 -5.92 -7.44 12.52
C VAL A 42 -6.62 -7.57 11.17
N ILE A 43 -6.95 -6.45 10.56
CA ILE A 43 -7.28 -6.33 9.13
C ILE A 43 -6.06 -5.71 8.45
N ASP A 44 -5.50 -6.41 7.47
CA ASP A 44 -4.50 -5.83 6.56
C ASP A 44 -5.25 -5.16 5.40
N ALA A 45 -5.31 -3.84 5.44
CA ALA A 45 -6.10 -3.05 4.50
C ALA A 45 -5.45 -2.85 3.12
N HIS A 46 -4.27 -3.46 2.88
CA HIS A 46 -3.53 -3.25 1.64
C HIS A 46 -2.59 -4.42 1.34
N ILE A 47 -3.07 -5.37 0.56
CA ILE A 47 -2.28 -6.53 0.09
C ILE A 47 -2.58 -6.85 -1.38
N HIS A 48 -1.73 -7.66 -1.99
CA HIS A 48 -1.91 -8.19 -3.34
C HIS A 48 -1.83 -9.71 -3.33
N ILE A 49 -2.79 -10.40 -3.95
CA ILE A 49 -2.84 -11.87 -3.99
C ILE A 49 -3.25 -12.29 -5.39
N THR A 50 -2.44 -13.10 -6.07
CA THR A 50 -2.84 -13.76 -7.32
C THR A 50 -3.62 -15.04 -7.05
N PRO A 51 -4.46 -15.52 -7.98
CA PRO A 51 -5.33 -16.69 -7.77
C PRO A 51 -4.60 -17.93 -7.24
N GLY A 52 -3.44 -18.24 -7.80
CA GLY A 52 -2.63 -19.41 -7.40
C GLY A 52 -2.00 -19.32 -6.00
N LYS A 53 -2.03 -18.15 -5.36
CA LYS A 53 -1.39 -17.90 -4.05
C LYS A 53 -2.39 -17.79 -2.89
N VAL A 54 -3.69 -17.90 -3.13
CA VAL A 54 -4.75 -17.75 -2.10
C VAL A 54 -4.48 -18.61 -0.89
N LYS A 55 -4.16 -19.90 -1.07
CA LYS A 55 -3.87 -20.82 0.03
C LYS A 55 -2.69 -20.35 0.89
N LYS A 56 -1.60 -19.92 0.26
CA LYS A 56 -0.41 -19.41 0.97
C LYS A 56 -0.73 -18.12 1.72
N ALA A 57 -1.41 -17.19 1.06
CA ALA A 57 -1.79 -15.92 1.67
C ALA A 57 -2.67 -16.14 2.91
N LEU A 58 -3.69 -16.99 2.83
CA LEU A 58 -4.54 -17.33 3.98
C LEU A 58 -3.76 -17.97 5.12
N GLN A 59 -2.78 -18.85 4.81
CA GLN A 59 -1.92 -19.44 5.83
C GLN A 59 -1.05 -18.38 6.53
N VAL A 60 -0.42 -17.48 5.78
CA VAL A 60 0.37 -16.37 6.35
C VAL A 60 -0.52 -15.44 7.18
N MET A 61 -1.74 -15.15 6.70
CA MET A 61 -2.72 -14.36 7.44
C MET A 61 -3.07 -15.02 8.79
N ASP A 62 -3.34 -16.34 8.80
CA ASP A 62 -3.69 -17.05 10.02
C ASP A 62 -2.53 -17.09 11.02
N ASP A 63 -1.30 -17.33 10.56
CA ASP A 63 -0.10 -17.33 11.39
C ASP A 63 0.17 -15.98 12.05
N ASN A 64 -0.28 -14.88 11.43
CA ASN A 64 -0.04 -13.50 11.89
C ASN A 64 -1.29 -12.83 12.48
N LEU A 65 -2.36 -13.58 12.73
CA LEU A 65 -3.63 -13.08 13.28
C LEU A 65 -4.32 -12.05 12.37
N ILE A 66 -4.03 -12.08 11.08
CA ILE A 66 -4.74 -11.28 10.08
C ILE A 66 -6.05 -11.98 9.75
N ARG A 67 -7.15 -11.43 10.26
CA ARG A 67 -8.49 -12.03 10.10
C ARG A 67 -9.13 -11.68 8.78
N TYR A 68 -8.74 -10.56 8.20
CA TYR A 68 -9.25 -10.09 6.92
C TYR A 68 -8.16 -9.36 6.16
N GLY A 69 -8.08 -9.57 4.85
CA GLY A 69 -7.20 -8.86 3.94
C GLY A 69 -7.98 -8.10 2.87
N VAL A 70 -7.60 -6.86 2.60
CA VAL A 70 -8.16 -6.07 1.50
C VAL A 70 -7.20 -6.14 0.33
N VAL A 71 -7.62 -6.82 -0.72
CA VAL A 71 -6.81 -7.09 -1.92
C VAL A 71 -7.09 -6.05 -3.00
N ILE A 72 -6.02 -5.54 -3.58
CA ILE A 72 -6.09 -4.65 -4.74
C ILE A 72 -6.07 -5.50 -6.01
N ALA A 73 -7.06 -5.31 -6.88
CA ALA A 73 -7.20 -6.08 -8.13
C ALA A 73 -6.12 -5.68 -9.14
N SER A 74 -4.95 -6.28 -8.98
CA SER A 74 -3.84 -6.19 -9.91
C SER A 74 -3.16 -7.55 -9.99
N LEU A 75 -2.80 -7.98 -11.18
CA LEU A 75 -2.17 -9.28 -11.42
C LEU A 75 -0.88 -9.10 -12.20
N SER A 76 0.12 -9.91 -11.86
CA SER A 76 1.36 -10.03 -12.61
C SER A 76 1.58 -11.50 -12.95
N GLY A 77 1.75 -11.79 -14.23
CA GLY A 77 2.08 -13.11 -14.73
C GLY A 77 3.57 -13.29 -14.94
N LYS A 78 3.98 -14.51 -15.30
CA LYS A 78 5.39 -14.85 -15.58
C LYS A 78 5.91 -14.07 -16.79
N GLY A 79 6.75 -13.06 -16.52
CA GLY A 79 7.33 -12.22 -17.57
C GLY A 79 6.32 -11.27 -18.23
N GLU A 80 5.13 -11.11 -17.65
CA GLU A 80 4.10 -10.18 -18.07
C GLU A 80 4.14 -8.91 -17.22
N ASP A 81 3.70 -7.80 -17.79
CA ASP A 81 3.49 -6.56 -17.05
C ASP A 81 2.29 -6.69 -16.12
N LEU A 82 2.25 -5.84 -15.09
CA LEU A 82 1.12 -5.74 -14.20
C LEU A 82 -0.13 -5.35 -15.00
N TYR A 83 -1.19 -6.13 -14.92
CA TYR A 83 -2.47 -5.78 -15.52
C TYR A 83 -3.56 -5.57 -14.47
N THR A 84 -4.53 -4.74 -14.81
CA THR A 84 -5.60 -4.23 -13.96
C THR A 84 -6.95 -4.31 -14.71
N GLY A 85 -7.96 -3.62 -14.21
CA GLY A 85 -9.26 -3.53 -14.86
C GLY A 85 -10.10 -4.79 -14.73
N ASP A 86 -11.07 -4.91 -15.61
CA ASP A 86 -12.07 -5.99 -15.60
C ASP A 86 -11.43 -7.37 -15.60
N LYS A 87 -10.41 -7.60 -16.43
CA LYS A 87 -9.73 -8.90 -16.51
C LYS A 87 -9.18 -9.33 -15.15
N ALA A 88 -8.40 -8.48 -14.50
CA ALA A 88 -7.83 -8.80 -13.20
C ALA A 88 -8.90 -8.94 -12.12
N PHE A 89 -9.88 -8.05 -12.13
CA PHE A 89 -10.93 -8.04 -11.12
C PHE A 89 -11.79 -9.31 -11.15
N TYR A 90 -12.32 -9.70 -12.31
CA TYR A 90 -13.21 -10.86 -12.38
C TYR A 90 -12.48 -12.18 -12.14
N GLU A 91 -11.22 -12.30 -12.57
CA GLU A 91 -10.38 -13.47 -12.25
C GLU A 91 -10.17 -13.62 -10.74
N LEU A 92 -9.88 -12.52 -10.04
CA LEU A 92 -9.74 -12.51 -8.57
C LEU A 92 -11.07 -12.71 -7.85
N ALA A 93 -12.16 -12.10 -8.33
CA ALA A 93 -13.49 -12.26 -7.74
C ALA A 93 -13.97 -13.73 -7.77
N GLU A 94 -13.64 -14.47 -8.82
CA GLU A 94 -13.87 -15.90 -8.92
C GLU A 94 -13.00 -16.67 -7.93
N ALA A 95 -11.68 -16.42 -7.93
CA ALA A 95 -10.73 -17.08 -7.03
C ALA A 95 -11.06 -16.88 -5.54
N PHE A 96 -11.60 -15.72 -5.18
CA PHE A 96 -11.95 -15.37 -3.80
C PHE A 96 -13.42 -15.67 -3.42
N SER A 97 -14.21 -16.24 -4.34
CA SER A 97 -15.65 -16.47 -4.12
C SER A 97 -15.98 -17.23 -2.84
N GLN A 98 -15.13 -18.20 -2.46
CA GLN A 98 -15.27 -19.02 -1.24
C GLN A 98 -14.62 -18.37 0.01
N HIS A 99 -13.98 -17.20 -0.14
CA HIS A 99 -13.18 -16.55 0.91
C HIS A 99 -13.62 -15.12 1.21
N ARG A 100 -14.85 -14.74 0.83
CA ARG A 100 -15.38 -13.37 1.01
C ARG A 100 -15.46 -12.91 2.48
N ASN A 101 -15.51 -13.84 3.41
CA ASN A 101 -15.42 -13.57 4.85
C ASN A 101 -13.96 -13.36 5.34
N ARG A 102 -12.97 -13.53 4.47
CA ARG A 102 -11.54 -13.38 4.77
C ARG A 102 -10.85 -12.37 3.85
N ILE A 103 -11.40 -12.11 2.66
CA ILE A 103 -10.78 -11.31 1.62
C ILE A 103 -11.83 -10.37 1.01
N GLY A 104 -11.54 -9.07 1.04
CA GLY A 104 -12.23 -8.04 0.26
C GLY A 104 -11.43 -7.66 -0.97
N LEU A 105 -12.09 -7.25 -2.03
CA LEU A 105 -11.44 -6.93 -3.30
C LEU A 105 -11.76 -5.51 -3.74
N HIS A 106 -10.74 -4.71 -4.01
CA HIS A 106 -10.89 -3.43 -4.70
C HIS A 106 -10.99 -3.65 -6.20
N TYR A 107 -11.83 -2.88 -6.86
CA TYR A 107 -11.76 -2.73 -8.30
C TYR A 107 -10.65 -1.74 -8.67
N THR A 108 -9.96 -1.97 -9.79
CA THR A 108 -9.01 -1.04 -10.42
C THR A 108 -9.41 -0.84 -11.86
N TYR A 109 -9.12 0.32 -12.45
CA TYR A 109 -9.26 0.50 -13.90
C TYR A 109 -7.99 0.08 -14.62
N ASP A 110 -8.15 -0.42 -15.84
CA ASP A 110 -7.10 -0.42 -16.85
C ASP A 110 -7.11 0.95 -17.52
N TRP A 111 -6.18 1.81 -17.12
CA TRP A 111 -6.10 3.19 -17.64
C TRP A 111 -5.59 3.28 -19.08
N ASP A 112 -5.00 2.22 -19.65
CA ASP A 112 -4.59 2.18 -21.06
C ASP A 112 -5.81 2.19 -22.00
N LEU A 113 -6.99 1.82 -21.47
CA LEU A 113 -8.24 1.96 -22.18
C LEU A 113 -8.62 3.43 -22.45
N ALA A 114 -8.14 4.39 -21.66
CA ALA A 114 -8.40 5.81 -21.89
C ALA A 114 -7.72 6.32 -23.17
N GLU A 115 -6.61 5.70 -23.59
CA GLU A 115 -5.92 5.99 -24.84
C GLU A 115 -6.55 5.22 -26.02
N SER A 116 -6.99 3.97 -25.80
CA SER A 116 -7.40 3.06 -26.86
C SER A 116 -8.91 3.01 -27.14
N ASP A 117 -9.78 3.32 -26.16
CA ASP A 117 -11.26 3.31 -26.29
C ASP A 117 -11.83 4.74 -26.19
N PRO A 118 -12.37 5.30 -27.29
CA PRO A 118 -13.00 6.63 -27.29
C PRO A 118 -14.16 6.78 -26.30
N GLU A 119 -14.79 5.68 -25.93
CA GLU A 119 -15.95 5.68 -25.06
C GLU A 119 -15.59 5.35 -23.61
N PHE A 120 -14.28 5.19 -23.27
CA PHE A 120 -13.84 4.77 -21.95
C PHE A 120 -14.45 5.62 -20.82
N PHE A 121 -14.32 6.96 -20.90
CA PHE A 121 -14.83 7.84 -19.83
C PHE A 121 -16.36 7.77 -19.68
N SER A 122 -17.09 7.50 -20.74
CA SER A 122 -18.54 7.33 -20.68
C SER A 122 -18.96 5.97 -20.12
N LYS A 123 -18.17 4.92 -20.35
CA LYS A 123 -18.41 3.55 -19.88
C LYS A 123 -17.89 3.30 -18.44
N ALA A 124 -16.85 4.01 -18.04
CA ALA A 124 -16.15 3.74 -16.77
C ALA A 124 -17.08 3.74 -15.55
N PRO A 125 -18.05 4.66 -15.37
CA PRO A 125 -19.00 4.58 -14.26
C PRO A 125 -19.83 3.28 -14.23
N ASP A 126 -20.22 2.75 -15.38
CA ASP A 126 -20.99 1.51 -15.48
C ASP A 126 -20.10 0.27 -15.26
N MET A 127 -18.82 0.33 -15.65
CA MET A 127 -17.83 -0.72 -15.31
C MET A 127 -17.70 -0.82 -13.79
N LEU A 128 -17.56 0.31 -13.09
CA LEU A 128 -17.50 0.34 -11.63
C LEU A 128 -18.75 -0.27 -10.99
N GLU A 129 -19.95 0.08 -11.47
CA GLU A 129 -21.20 -0.48 -10.94
C GLU A 129 -21.27 -1.99 -11.13
N LYS A 130 -20.87 -2.50 -12.30
CA LYS A 130 -20.78 -3.95 -12.56
C LYS A 130 -19.81 -4.63 -11.59
N ALA A 131 -18.64 -4.03 -11.35
CA ALA A 131 -17.66 -4.56 -10.41
C ALA A 131 -18.20 -4.59 -8.96
N VAL A 132 -18.90 -3.53 -8.53
CA VAL A 132 -19.54 -3.50 -7.19
C VAL A 132 -20.63 -4.57 -7.08
N ASN A 133 -21.45 -4.76 -8.11
CA ASN A 133 -22.46 -5.83 -8.15
C ASN A 133 -21.83 -7.22 -8.13
N ALA A 134 -20.60 -7.37 -8.63
CA ALA A 134 -19.82 -8.61 -8.55
C ALA A 134 -19.03 -8.75 -7.23
N GLY A 135 -19.09 -7.75 -6.34
CA GLY A 135 -18.54 -7.84 -4.98
C GLY A 135 -17.31 -6.98 -4.71
N ALA A 136 -16.99 -6.00 -5.55
CA ALA A 136 -15.99 -4.99 -5.22
C ALA A 136 -16.43 -4.19 -3.98
N ILE A 137 -15.51 -3.99 -3.03
CA ILE A 137 -15.79 -3.25 -1.78
C ILE A 137 -15.33 -1.80 -1.85
N ALA A 138 -14.48 -1.46 -2.81
CA ALA A 138 -13.92 -0.14 -3.05
C ALA A 138 -13.37 -0.01 -4.48
N LEU A 139 -13.14 1.23 -4.91
CA LEU A 139 -12.34 1.53 -6.11
C LEU A 139 -10.91 1.89 -5.69
N LYS A 140 -9.90 1.35 -6.35
CA LYS A 140 -8.49 1.73 -6.18
C LYS A 140 -7.94 2.35 -7.46
N ASN A 141 -7.35 3.51 -7.34
CA ASN A 141 -6.51 4.10 -8.38
C ASN A 141 -5.05 3.86 -8.02
N LEU A 142 -4.33 3.22 -8.93
CA LEU A 142 -2.88 3.11 -8.87
C LEU A 142 -2.25 4.42 -9.36
N LYS A 143 -0.94 4.54 -9.25
CA LYS A 143 -0.22 5.81 -9.54
C LYS A 143 -0.18 6.22 -11.02
N GLN A 144 -0.91 5.57 -11.93
CA GLN A 144 -0.93 5.90 -13.35
C GLN A 144 -1.55 7.28 -13.63
N LEU A 145 -2.62 7.66 -12.92
CA LEU A 145 -3.21 8.99 -13.07
C LEU A 145 -2.20 10.09 -12.66
N GLY A 146 -2.03 11.05 -13.53
CA GLY A 146 -1.06 12.13 -13.39
C GLY A 146 0.38 11.75 -13.76
N LEU A 147 0.71 10.45 -13.94
CA LEU A 147 2.07 10.01 -14.24
C LEU A 147 2.22 9.30 -15.59
N THR A 148 1.38 8.31 -15.88
CA THR A 148 1.53 7.49 -17.08
C THR A 148 0.26 7.34 -17.89
N ALA A 149 -0.92 7.41 -17.27
CA ALA A 149 -2.20 7.32 -17.96
C ALA A 149 -2.37 8.47 -18.96
N ARG A 150 -2.70 8.14 -20.18
CA ARG A 150 -2.86 9.10 -21.28
C ARG A 150 -4.23 8.96 -21.92
N ASP A 151 -4.70 10.05 -22.48
CA ASP A 151 -5.89 10.05 -23.33
C ASP A 151 -5.52 9.81 -24.81
N GLN A 152 -6.52 9.77 -25.67
CA GLN A 152 -6.38 9.51 -27.11
C GLN A 152 -5.49 10.51 -27.85
N GLU A 153 -5.27 11.70 -27.29
CA GLU A 153 -4.39 12.72 -27.81
C GLU A 153 -2.94 12.56 -27.27
N GLY A 154 -2.69 11.50 -26.46
CA GLY A 154 -1.42 11.24 -25.80
C GLY A 154 -1.12 12.19 -24.64
N LYS A 155 -2.11 12.96 -24.17
CA LYS A 155 -1.97 13.88 -23.04
C LYS A 155 -2.13 13.12 -21.72
N LEU A 156 -1.29 13.44 -20.73
CA LEU A 156 -1.45 12.90 -19.37
C LEU A 156 -2.82 13.27 -18.79
N ILE A 157 -3.49 12.28 -18.21
CA ILE A 157 -4.76 12.45 -17.51
C ILE A 157 -4.45 12.88 -16.09
N ALA A 158 -4.78 14.12 -15.74
CA ALA A 158 -4.64 14.63 -14.38
C ALA A 158 -5.57 13.89 -13.41
N ILE A 159 -5.21 13.80 -12.13
CA ILE A 159 -6.04 13.12 -11.11
C ILE A 159 -7.38 13.84 -10.93
N ASP A 160 -7.40 15.17 -11.09
CA ASP A 160 -8.58 16.02 -11.00
C ASP A 160 -9.20 16.37 -12.37
N ASP A 161 -8.89 15.59 -13.41
CA ASP A 161 -9.50 15.77 -14.73
C ASP A 161 -11.03 15.65 -14.63
N PRO A 162 -11.80 16.64 -15.10
CA PRO A 162 -13.27 16.61 -15.02
C PRO A 162 -13.92 15.39 -15.68
N ARG A 163 -13.27 14.76 -16.67
CA ARG A 163 -13.77 13.54 -17.32
C ARG A 163 -13.84 12.35 -16.35
N LEU A 164 -13.09 12.39 -15.21
CA LEU A 164 -13.11 11.38 -14.17
C LEU A 164 -14.24 11.58 -13.15
N PHE A 165 -14.83 12.79 -13.06
CA PHE A 165 -15.82 13.11 -12.04
C PHE A 165 -17.03 12.18 -12.04
N PRO A 166 -17.59 11.73 -13.20
CA PRO A 166 -18.68 10.76 -13.21
C PRO A 166 -18.34 9.43 -12.54
N ILE A 167 -17.05 9.02 -12.54
CA ILE A 167 -16.57 7.81 -11.84
C ILE A 167 -16.68 8.02 -10.33
N TRP A 168 -16.19 9.17 -9.82
CA TRP A 168 -16.27 9.49 -8.39
C TRP A 168 -17.72 9.64 -7.94
N GLU A 169 -18.55 10.32 -8.72
CA GLU A 169 -19.99 10.44 -8.44
C GLU A 169 -20.68 9.06 -8.38
N ARG A 170 -20.31 8.14 -9.27
CA ARG A 170 -20.85 6.77 -9.25
C ARG A 170 -20.41 6.03 -7.99
N ALA A 171 -19.13 6.14 -7.59
CA ALA A 171 -18.63 5.55 -6.33
C ALA A 171 -19.43 6.07 -5.12
N GLY A 172 -19.69 7.37 -5.06
CA GLY A 172 -20.53 7.98 -4.03
C GLY A 172 -21.97 7.45 -4.02
N LYS A 173 -22.61 7.32 -5.19
CA LYS A 173 -23.97 6.75 -5.31
C LYS A 173 -24.03 5.26 -4.90
N LEU A 174 -22.99 4.50 -5.19
CA LEU A 174 -22.85 3.11 -4.78
C LEU A 174 -22.47 2.93 -3.31
N GLY A 175 -22.07 4.02 -2.63
CA GLY A 175 -21.68 4.04 -1.22
C GLY A 175 -20.40 3.26 -0.97
N ILE A 176 -19.48 3.21 -1.94
CA ILE A 176 -18.16 2.60 -1.81
C ILE A 176 -17.07 3.66 -1.66
N PRO A 177 -16.00 3.40 -0.89
CA PRO A 177 -14.88 4.30 -0.79
C PRO A 177 -13.97 4.22 -2.02
N VAL A 178 -13.11 5.24 -2.14
CA VAL A 178 -12.13 5.35 -3.22
C VAL A 178 -10.72 5.47 -2.63
N ALA A 179 -9.80 4.62 -3.09
CA ALA A 179 -8.41 4.63 -2.70
C ALA A 179 -7.54 5.24 -3.80
N PHE A 180 -6.60 6.11 -3.41
CA PHE A 180 -5.62 6.71 -4.30
C PHE A 180 -4.19 6.38 -3.87
N HIS A 181 -3.41 5.86 -4.84
CA HIS A 181 -1.96 5.84 -4.78
C HIS A 181 -1.43 7.03 -5.58
N THR A 182 -0.91 8.04 -4.91
CA THR A 182 -0.46 9.28 -5.54
C THR A 182 1.04 9.44 -5.39
N GLY A 183 1.74 9.47 -6.51
CA GLY A 183 3.16 9.78 -6.57
C GLY A 183 4.08 8.77 -5.89
N ASP A 184 4.47 9.04 -4.71
CA ASP A 184 5.39 8.44 -3.74
C ASP A 184 6.46 7.41 -4.17
N PRO A 185 7.51 7.24 -3.41
CA PRO A 185 8.03 8.16 -2.38
C PRO A 185 8.70 9.40 -2.99
N VAL A 186 9.01 10.40 -2.18
CA VAL A 186 9.68 11.64 -2.62
C VAL A 186 10.97 11.36 -3.43
N ALA A 187 11.69 10.33 -3.05
CA ALA A 187 12.95 9.95 -3.70
C ALA A 187 12.79 9.53 -5.18
N PHE A 188 11.61 9.03 -5.59
CA PHE A 188 11.36 8.68 -7.00
C PHE A 188 11.26 9.92 -7.92
N PHE A 189 11.07 11.09 -7.34
CA PHE A 189 11.02 12.38 -8.05
C PHE A 189 12.35 13.14 -8.02
N LYS A 190 13.38 12.57 -7.38
CA LYS A 190 14.76 13.06 -7.35
C LYS A 190 15.61 12.35 -8.39
N PRO A 191 16.77 12.90 -8.79
CA PRO A 191 17.68 12.23 -9.71
C PRO A 191 18.01 10.79 -9.25
N TRP A 192 18.00 9.88 -10.21
CA TRP A 192 18.43 8.50 -9.97
C TRP A 192 19.95 8.42 -10.03
N GLU A 193 20.59 8.54 -8.90
CA GLU A 193 22.03 8.52 -8.70
C GLU A 193 22.37 7.85 -7.37
N PRO A 194 23.61 7.39 -7.11
CA PRO A 194 23.98 6.66 -5.90
C PRO A 194 23.70 7.36 -4.57
N SER A 195 23.50 8.68 -4.59
CA SER A 195 23.11 9.47 -3.41
C SER A 195 21.60 9.40 -3.11
N ASN A 196 20.79 8.89 -4.05
CA ASN A 196 19.36 8.71 -3.85
C ASN A 196 19.11 7.57 -2.85
N GLU A 197 18.36 7.83 -1.78
CA GLU A 197 18.08 6.85 -0.74
C GLU A 197 17.34 5.59 -1.23
N ARG A 198 16.71 5.69 -2.41
CA ARG A 198 15.99 4.60 -3.10
C ARG A 198 16.77 4.03 -4.29
N TRP A 199 18.08 4.26 -4.33
CA TRP A 199 18.95 3.79 -5.41
C TRP A 199 18.74 2.31 -5.73
N GLU A 200 18.83 1.45 -4.71
CA GLU A 200 18.72 -0.02 -4.88
C GLU A 200 17.33 -0.44 -5.35
N GLU A 201 16.29 0.23 -4.88
CA GLU A 201 14.91 -0.01 -5.32
C GLU A 201 14.70 0.42 -6.78
N LEU A 202 15.23 1.59 -7.16
CA LEU A 202 15.19 2.08 -8.54
C LEU A 202 16.06 1.27 -9.50
N GLU A 203 17.11 0.58 -9.02
CA GLU A 203 17.85 -0.39 -9.84
C GLU A 203 16.99 -1.60 -10.21
N LEU A 204 16.08 -2.04 -9.32
CA LEU A 204 15.12 -3.12 -9.60
C LEU A 204 13.93 -2.62 -10.42
N HIS A 205 13.54 -1.37 -10.23
CA HIS A 205 12.33 -0.75 -10.79
C HIS A 205 12.63 0.60 -11.44
N PRO A 206 13.43 0.64 -12.53
CA PRO A 206 13.80 1.89 -13.18
C PRO A 206 12.59 2.67 -13.73
N GLU A 207 11.49 1.97 -14.02
CA GLU A 207 10.20 2.56 -14.43
C GLU A 207 9.53 3.39 -13.34
N TRP A 208 9.99 3.29 -12.08
CA TRP A 208 9.48 4.09 -10.96
C TRP A 208 10.23 5.42 -10.78
N SER A 209 11.23 5.71 -11.63
CA SER A 209 11.90 7.02 -11.62
C SER A 209 11.06 8.07 -12.35
N PHE A 210 10.56 9.03 -11.61
CA PHE A 210 9.78 10.17 -12.12
C PHE A 210 10.57 11.49 -12.06
N ALA A 211 11.90 11.42 -12.09
CA ALA A 211 12.77 12.60 -12.00
C ALA A 211 12.76 13.47 -13.26
N ASP A 212 12.44 12.91 -14.42
CA ASP A 212 12.41 13.61 -15.71
C ASP A 212 11.23 14.60 -15.80
N ARG A 213 11.50 15.87 -15.50
CA ARG A 213 10.48 16.95 -15.54
C ARG A 213 9.93 17.25 -16.93
N SER A 214 10.51 16.73 -17.99
CA SER A 214 9.94 16.83 -19.33
C SER A 214 8.81 15.82 -19.57
N LYS A 215 8.75 14.76 -18.76
CA LYS A 215 7.78 13.67 -18.88
C LYS A 215 6.75 13.65 -17.75
N TYR A 216 7.18 14.01 -16.55
CA TYR A 216 6.39 13.85 -15.32
C TYR A 216 6.23 15.18 -14.59
N PRO A 217 5.05 15.48 -14.03
CA PRO A 217 4.84 16.65 -13.18
C PRO A 217 5.67 16.53 -11.88
N PRO A 218 5.91 17.63 -11.17
CA PRO A 218 6.46 17.58 -9.83
C PRO A 218 5.46 16.89 -8.86
N LEU A 219 5.98 16.29 -7.80
CA LEU A 219 5.18 15.55 -6.82
C LEU A 219 4.09 16.43 -6.17
N GLU A 220 4.43 17.69 -5.91
CA GLU A 220 3.52 18.67 -5.30
C GLU A 220 2.28 18.92 -6.18
N ALA A 221 2.46 18.92 -7.51
CA ALA A 221 1.32 19.07 -8.43
C ALA A 221 0.37 17.86 -8.38
N LEU A 222 0.90 16.66 -8.17
CA LEU A 222 0.08 15.45 -7.98
C LEU A 222 -0.70 15.52 -6.67
N PHE A 223 -0.08 16.00 -5.59
CA PHE A 223 -0.77 16.23 -4.31
C PHE A 223 -1.88 17.27 -4.43
N GLU A 224 -1.63 18.35 -5.16
CA GLU A 224 -2.66 19.37 -5.41
C GLU A 224 -3.85 18.77 -6.16
N GLN A 225 -3.60 18.04 -7.26
CA GLN A 225 -4.64 17.38 -8.06
C GLN A 225 -5.50 16.43 -7.19
N VAL A 226 -4.87 15.53 -6.43
CA VAL A 226 -5.65 14.58 -5.62
C VAL A 226 -6.41 15.27 -4.48
N ASN A 227 -5.83 16.29 -3.86
CA ASN A 227 -6.49 17.07 -2.81
C ASN A 227 -7.69 17.86 -3.37
N ASN A 228 -7.63 18.34 -4.63
CA ASN A 228 -8.79 18.93 -5.32
C ASN A 228 -9.96 17.96 -5.43
N VAL A 229 -9.68 16.67 -5.71
CA VAL A 229 -10.70 15.61 -5.72
C VAL A 229 -11.30 15.42 -4.33
N TYR A 230 -10.48 15.30 -3.28
CA TYR A 230 -10.96 15.10 -1.90
C TYR A 230 -11.83 16.26 -1.41
N ARG A 231 -11.43 17.51 -1.70
CA ARG A 231 -12.19 18.71 -1.35
C ARG A 231 -13.51 18.82 -2.13
N LYS A 232 -13.50 18.42 -3.40
CA LYS A 232 -14.69 18.50 -4.25
C LYS A 232 -15.75 17.47 -3.88
N PHE A 233 -15.35 16.25 -3.54
CA PHE A 233 -16.27 15.13 -3.32
C PHE A 233 -16.39 14.75 -1.84
N GLN A 234 -16.76 15.71 -0.99
CA GLN A 234 -16.83 15.53 0.47
C GLN A 234 -17.80 14.42 0.94
N GLY A 235 -18.77 14.04 0.12
CA GLY A 235 -19.69 12.92 0.40
C GLY A 235 -19.10 11.53 0.18
N ILE A 236 -17.87 11.43 -0.33
CA ILE A 236 -17.17 10.18 -0.59
C ILE A 236 -16.06 10.00 0.43
N GLN A 237 -15.91 8.79 0.97
CA GLN A 237 -14.76 8.45 1.81
C GLN A 237 -13.56 8.09 0.92
N PHE A 238 -12.45 8.76 1.15
CA PHE A 238 -11.20 8.48 0.43
C PHE A 238 -10.15 7.89 1.36
N VAL A 239 -9.35 6.94 0.87
CA VAL A 239 -8.11 6.55 1.52
C VAL A 239 -6.93 6.91 0.61
N ALA A 240 -6.09 7.80 1.09
CA ALA A 240 -4.81 8.09 0.48
C ALA A 240 -3.78 7.08 1.02
N VAL A 241 -3.48 6.07 0.19
CA VAL A 241 -2.63 4.95 0.62
C VAL A 241 -1.17 5.39 0.84
N HIS A 242 -0.39 4.57 1.53
CA HIS A 242 1.02 4.84 1.81
C HIS A 242 1.24 6.15 2.58
N VAL A 243 0.40 6.39 3.61
CA VAL A 243 0.43 7.65 4.39
C VAL A 243 0.27 8.88 3.47
N ALA A 244 -0.76 8.81 2.61
CA ALA A 244 -1.06 9.82 1.58
C ALA A 244 0.07 10.04 0.55
N GLY A 245 0.97 9.04 0.35
CA GLY A 245 2.12 9.18 -0.53
C GLY A 245 3.17 10.18 -0.03
N TYR A 246 3.10 10.61 1.23
CA TYR A 246 4.01 11.63 1.78
C TYR A 246 4.43 11.31 3.23
N SER A 247 4.78 10.06 3.48
CA SER A 247 5.21 9.55 4.79
C SER A 247 6.45 10.26 5.35
N GLU A 248 7.26 10.87 4.48
CA GLU A 248 8.42 11.68 4.86
C GLU A 248 8.03 13.03 5.49
N ASN A 249 6.76 13.45 5.36
CA ASN A 249 6.27 14.72 5.88
C ASN A 249 4.89 14.59 6.54
N ILE A 250 4.83 13.90 7.68
CA ILE A 250 3.58 13.71 8.43
C ILE A 250 2.95 15.02 8.92
N LYS A 251 3.71 16.14 8.95
CA LYS A 251 3.17 17.46 9.27
C LYS A 251 2.24 17.97 8.16
N GLU A 252 2.63 17.75 6.90
CA GLU A 252 1.78 18.12 5.77
C GLU A 252 0.58 17.19 5.65
N VAL A 253 0.76 15.88 5.84
CA VAL A 253 -0.33 14.90 5.90
C VAL A 253 -1.33 15.27 7.01
N SER A 254 -0.83 15.76 8.16
CA SER A 254 -1.70 16.25 9.26
C SER A 254 -2.60 17.38 8.81
N LYS A 255 -2.09 18.37 8.06
CA LYS A 255 -2.92 19.47 7.52
C LYS A 255 -4.01 18.95 6.60
N TRP A 256 -3.67 18.01 5.71
CA TRP A 256 -4.66 17.40 4.80
C TRP A 256 -5.76 16.66 5.57
N LEU A 257 -5.38 15.89 6.61
CA LEU A 257 -6.33 15.20 7.48
C LEU A 257 -7.22 16.18 8.28
N ASP A 258 -6.67 17.31 8.71
CA ASP A 258 -7.45 18.36 9.41
C ASP A 258 -8.41 19.07 8.48
N GLU A 259 -8.00 19.38 7.25
CA GLU A 259 -8.82 20.08 6.25
C GLU A 259 -9.92 19.18 5.65
N MET A 260 -9.67 17.89 5.51
CA MET A 260 -10.52 16.96 4.76
C MET A 260 -11.05 15.83 5.67
N PRO A 261 -12.23 15.99 6.28
CA PRO A 261 -12.78 14.99 7.20
C PRO A 261 -13.15 13.66 6.54
N ASN A 262 -13.30 13.63 5.22
CA ASN A 262 -13.54 12.45 4.40
C ASN A 262 -12.24 11.72 3.97
N LEU A 263 -11.07 12.21 4.40
CA LEU A 263 -9.78 11.61 4.07
C LEU A 263 -9.32 10.65 5.19
N TRP A 264 -8.91 9.46 4.78
CA TRP A 264 -8.27 8.42 5.58
C TRP A 264 -6.91 8.08 4.99
N ILE A 265 -6.08 7.38 5.74
CA ILE A 265 -4.78 6.87 5.26
C ILE A 265 -4.58 5.42 5.67
N ASP A 266 -3.70 4.70 4.97
CA ASP A 266 -3.14 3.43 5.41
C ASP A 266 -1.60 3.54 5.65
N THR A 267 -1.04 2.53 6.30
CA THR A 267 0.40 2.49 6.65
C THR A 267 1.23 1.66 5.68
N ALA A 268 0.63 1.17 4.61
CA ALA A 268 1.21 0.19 3.70
C ALA A 268 2.61 0.61 3.20
N ALA A 269 3.58 -0.28 3.34
CA ALA A 269 4.98 -0.13 2.90
C ALA A 269 5.72 1.11 3.42
N ARG A 270 5.27 1.77 4.52
CA ARG A 270 5.85 3.07 4.97
C ARG A 270 6.37 3.07 6.39
N ILE A 271 6.56 1.90 7.00
CA ILE A 271 7.15 1.82 8.36
C ILE A 271 8.59 2.36 8.37
N GLY A 272 9.33 2.17 7.28
CA GLY A 272 10.69 2.73 7.16
C GLY A 272 10.70 4.25 7.29
N GLU A 273 9.94 4.95 6.45
CA GLU A 273 9.86 6.43 6.45
C GLU A 273 9.21 6.97 7.72
N LEU A 274 8.14 6.36 8.17
CA LEU A 274 7.48 6.73 9.43
C LEU A 274 8.45 6.65 10.61
N GLY A 275 9.33 5.65 10.62
CA GLY A 275 10.35 5.46 11.64
C GLY A 275 11.52 6.47 11.60
N ARG A 276 11.58 7.34 10.57
CA ARG A 276 12.55 8.46 10.53
C ARG A 276 12.11 9.66 11.36
N HIS A 277 10.80 9.77 11.64
CA HIS A 277 10.30 10.76 12.59
C HIS A 277 10.68 10.34 14.01
N THR A 278 10.76 11.30 14.92
CA THR A 278 10.97 10.96 16.33
C THR A 278 9.80 10.10 16.84
N SER A 279 10.08 9.23 17.84
CA SER A 279 9.00 8.43 18.44
C SER A 279 7.83 9.28 18.94
N SER A 280 8.10 10.47 19.47
CA SER A 280 7.07 11.40 19.94
C SER A 280 6.23 11.94 18.76
N GLU A 281 6.87 12.39 17.67
CA GLU A 281 6.13 12.87 16.49
C GLU A 281 5.23 11.76 15.89
N GLY A 282 5.78 10.54 15.78
CA GLY A 282 5.01 9.38 15.34
C GLY A 282 3.85 9.05 16.29
N HIS A 283 4.13 8.97 17.60
CA HIS A 283 3.12 8.73 18.64
C HIS A 283 1.98 9.75 18.57
N ASP A 284 2.31 11.04 18.53
CA ASP A 284 1.33 12.13 18.49
C ASP A 284 0.48 12.10 17.22
N PHE A 285 1.10 11.84 16.07
CA PHE A 285 0.41 11.70 14.78
C PHE A 285 -0.60 10.54 14.81
N PHE A 286 -0.17 9.35 15.19
CA PHE A 286 -1.04 8.18 15.23
C PHE A 286 -2.15 8.30 16.29
N THR A 287 -1.85 8.89 17.44
CA THR A 287 -2.84 9.15 18.49
C THR A 287 -3.88 10.17 18.04
N ARG A 288 -3.45 11.28 17.41
CA ARG A 288 -4.36 12.33 16.93
C ARG A 288 -5.30 11.83 15.85
N TYR A 289 -4.80 11.02 14.92
CA TYR A 289 -5.59 10.55 13.77
C TYR A 289 -6.01 9.08 13.90
N GLN A 290 -6.00 8.50 15.09
CA GLN A 290 -6.31 7.11 15.39
C GLN A 290 -7.65 6.61 14.81
N ASP A 291 -8.59 7.50 14.53
CA ASP A 291 -9.92 7.18 13.98
C ASP A 291 -9.97 7.18 12.44
N ARG A 292 -8.84 7.47 11.76
CA ARG A 292 -8.74 7.60 10.30
C ARG A 292 -7.48 6.96 9.70
N ILE A 293 -6.77 6.16 10.48
CA ILE A 293 -5.59 5.40 10.03
C ILE A 293 -5.95 3.91 10.02
N MET A 294 -5.63 3.21 8.95
CA MET A 294 -5.78 1.76 8.83
C MET A 294 -4.41 1.11 8.72
N PHE A 295 -4.26 -0.05 9.34
CA PHE A 295 -3.09 -0.90 9.17
C PHE A 295 -3.09 -1.50 7.76
N GLY A 296 -1.94 -1.47 7.09
CA GLY A 296 -1.68 -2.10 5.81
C GLY A 296 -0.20 -2.40 5.65
N THR A 297 0.15 -3.44 4.90
CA THR A 297 1.54 -3.88 4.72
C THR A 297 2.08 -3.71 3.32
N ASP A 298 1.22 -3.73 2.30
CA ASP A 298 1.60 -3.84 0.89
C ASP A 298 2.34 -5.16 0.55
N LEU A 299 2.00 -6.21 1.31
CA LEU A 299 2.53 -7.54 1.06
C LEU A 299 1.89 -8.10 -0.21
N ALA A 300 2.71 -8.54 -1.16
CA ALA A 300 2.24 -9.09 -2.41
C ALA A 300 2.59 -10.57 -2.56
N TYR A 301 1.61 -11.35 -3.00
CA TYR A 301 1.73 -12.77 -3.35
C TYR A 301 1.52 -12.91 -4.86
N TRP A 302 2.58 -12.63 -5.63
CA TRP A 302 2.58 -12.79 -7.08
C TRP A 302 2.74 -14.25 -7.49
N SER A 303 2.38 -14.61 -8.72
CA SER A 303 2.44 -15.99 -9.23
C SER A 303 3.82 -16.63 -9.03
N GLU A 304 4.88 -15.87 -9.27
CA GLU A 304 6.26 -16.36 -9.21
C GLU A 304 6.86 -16.32 -7.80
N CYS A 305 6.47 -15.33 -6.99
CA CYS A 305 7.10 -15.04 -5.71
C CYS A 305 6.22 -14.16 -4.81
N ASP A 306 6.71 -13.94 -3.61
CA ASP A 306 6.15 -12.92 -2.73
C ASP A 306 7.04 -11.68 -2.74
N VAL A 307 6.46 -10.52 -2.43
CA VAL A 307 7.18 -9.24 -2.29
C VAL A 307 6.74 -8.59 -0.98
N GLN A 308 7.70 -8.30 -0.11
CA GLN A 308 7.47 -7.58 1.15
C GLN A 308 7.76 -6.09 0.94
N GLY A 309 6.71 -5.27 0.90
CA GLY A 309 6.81 -3.89 0.42
C GLY A 309 7.25 -3.85 -1.04
N ALA A 310 8.25 -3.06 -1.38
CA ALA A 310 8.84 -3.01 -2.73
C ALA A 310 10.14 -3.83 -2.84
N GLY A 311 10.30 -4.84 -2.00
CA GLY A 311 11.50 -5.67 -1.95
C GLY A 311 11.66 -6.59 -3.15
N PRO A 312 12.74 -7.40 -3.15
CA PRO A 312 12.97 -8.35 -4.23
C PRO A 312 11.93 -9.46 -4.24
N CYS A 313 11.63 -9.94 -5.46
CA CYS A 313 10.81 -11.10 -5.69
C CYS A 313 11.48 -12.36 -5.09
N LYS A 314 10.91 -12.96 -4.06
CA LYS A 314 11.45 -14.10 -3.33
C LYS A 314 10.31 -15.01 -2.83
N ASN A 315 10.56 -16.31 -2.75
CA ASN A 315 9.66 -17.24 -2.08
C ASN A 315 9.96 -17.26 -0.57
N PHE A 316 9.35 -16.33 0.16
CA PHE A 316 9.51 -16.25 1.61
C PHE A 316 8.88 -17.46 2.32
N THR A 317 9.55 -17.93 3.38
CA THR A 317 9.02 -18.91 4.32
C THR A 317 7.97 -18.27 5.24
N LEU A 318 7.20 -19.11 5.95
CA LEU A 318 6.25 -18.62 6.96
C LEU A 318 6.95 -17.87 8.09
N ASP A 319 8.16 -18.29 8.49
CA ASP A 319 8.94 -17.61 9.53
C ASP A 319 9.41 -16.22 9.08
N GLU A 320 9.85 -16.07 7.82
CA GLU A 320 10.20 -14.76 7.26
C GLU A 320 8.98 -13.82 7.15
N HIS A 321 7.80 -14.36 6.80
CA HIS A 321 6.57 -13.56 6.86
C HIS A 321 6.19 -13.18 8.29
N ARG A 322 6.38 -14.08 9.26
CA ARG A 322 6.14 -13.79 10.67
C ARG A 322 7.06 -12.69 11.18
N GLU A 323 8.35 -12.76 10.84
CA GLU A 323 9.31 -11.71 11.20
C GLU A 323 8.95 -10.35 10.57
N PHE A 324 8.50 -10.33 9.31
CA PHE A 324 8.01 -9.12 8.66
C PHE A 324 6.87 -8.46 9.43
N TYR A 325 5.85 -9.22 9.84
CA TYR A 325 4.75 -8.69 10.66
C TYR A 325 5.18 -8.30 12.07
N LYS A 326 6.08 -9.05 12.71
CA LYS A 326 6.60 -8.72 14.05
C LYS A 326 7.29 -7.36 14.10
N ILE A 327 8.00 -6.97 13.05
CA ILE A 327 8.61 -5.64 12.95
C ILE A 327 7.53 -4.55 12.96
N HIS A 328 6.39 -4.77 12.31
CA HIS A 328 5.25 -3.83 12.37
C HIS A 328 4.69 -3.74 13.79
N TRP A 329 4.49 -4.89 14.45
CA TRP A 329 4.02 -4.88 15.84
C TRP A 329 5.00 -4.18 16.76
N ARG A 330 6.30 -4.43 16.59
CA ARG A 330 7.36 -3.76 17.36
C ARG A 330 7.32 -2.25 17.18
N TYR A 331 7.17 -1.78 15.94
CA TYR A 331 7.09 -0.34 15.65
C TYR A 331 5.91 0.32 16.35
N PHE A 332 4.71 -0.24 16.23
CA PHE A 332 3.52 0.40 16.77
C PHE A 332 3.36 0.23 18.28
N GLN A 333 3.74 -0.92 18.83
CA GLN A 333 3.36 -1.35 20.18
C GLN A 333 4.44 -1.10 21.24
N THR A 334 5.70 -0.86 20.84
CA THR A 334 6.83 -0.74 21.78
C THR A 334 7.49 0.62 21.69
N THR A 335 8.35 0.89 22.68
CA THR A 335 9.25 2.05 22.68
C THR A 335 10.70 1.63 22.42
N ASP A 336 10.89 0.47 21.81
CA ASP A 336 12.21 -0.05 21.44
C ASP A 336 12.94 0.93 20.52
N ARG A 337 14.28 0.91 20.60
CA ARG A 337 15.12 1.85 19.87
C ARG A 337 16.01 1.14 18.87
N GLN A 338 16.32 1.83 17.76
CA GLN A 338 17.40 1.51 16.83
C GLN A 338 17.32 0.07 16.29
N PHE A 339 16.14 -0.35 15.81
CA PHE A 339 15.98 -1.64 15.14
C PHE A 339 15.79 -1.47 13.63
N ASP A 340 15.96 -2.57 12.88
CA ASP A 340 15.78 -2.57 11.44
C ASP A 340 14.29 -2.46 11.07
N HIS A 341 13.96 -1.64 10.10
CA HIS A 341 12.62 -1.61 9.52
C HIS A 341 12.39 -2.79 8.54
N PRO A 342 11.13 -3.12 8.18
CA PRO A 342 10.83 -4.38 7.48
C PRO A 342 11.27 -4.40 6.00
N THR A 343 11.65 -3.26 5.43
CA THR A 343 11.94 -3.11 3.99
C THR A 343 13.27 -2.39 3.73
N PRO A 344 14.45 -3.00 4.06
CA PRO A 344 15.75 -2.33 3.99
C PRO A 344 16.15 -1.81 2.61
N ILE A 345 15.56 -2.34 1.53
CA ILE A 345 15.77 -1.85 0.16
C ILE A 345 15.25 -0.40 -0.01
N GLN A 346 14.30 0.01 0.83
CA GLN A 346 13.73 1.35 0.82
C GLN A 346 14.63 2.38 1.52
N GLY A 347 15.72 1.94 2.13
CA GLY A 347 16.73 2.77 2.77
C GLY A 347 17.41 2.08 3.94
N LYS A 348 18.61 2.55 4.29
CA LYS A 348 19.49 1.90 5.29
C LYS A 348 19.58 2.71 6.59
N TRP A 349 18.47 2.79 7.30
CA TRP A 349 18.42 3.42 8.63
C TRP A 349 17.72 2.54 9.65
N LYS A 350 17.94 2.85 10.90
CA LYS A 350 17.23 2.23 12.02
C LYS A 350 16.01 3.07 12.38
N ILE A 351 15.00 2.39 12.92
CA ILE A 351 13.75 3.02 13.37
C ILE A 351 13.56 2.84 14.88
N ASP A 352 12.74 3.68 15.45
CA ASP A 352 12.33 3.60 16.85
C ASP A 352 10.84 3.31 16.95
N GLY A 353 10.45 2.48 17.92
CA GLY A 353 9.04 2.21 18.21
C GLY A 353 8.33 3.44 18.78
N ILE A 354 7.03 3.55 18.49
CA ILE A 354 6.23 4.73 18.86
C ILE A 354 5.25 4.48 20.01
N GLY A 355 5.10 3.25 20.51
CA GLY A 355 4.38 2.92 21.75
C GLY A 355 2.93 3.40 21.79
N ILE A 356 2.14 3.12 20.77
CA ILE A 356 0.73 3.48 20.71
C ILE A 356 -0.09 2.71 21.74
N ASP A 357 -1.02 3.38 22.41
CA ASP A 357 -1.88 2.73 23.39
C ASP A 357 -2.83 1.69 22.76
N GLU A 358 -3.25 0.70 23.58
CA GLU A 358 -4.07 -0.42 23.12
C GLU A 358 -5.38 0.01 22.48
N LYS A 359 -6.01 1.07 22.97
CA LYS A 359 -7.29 1.57 22.47
C LYS A 359 -7.13 2.15 21.06
N ALA A 360 -6.07 2.91 20.83
CA ALA A 360 -5.76 3.45 19.50
C ALA A 360 -5.32 2.34 18.53
N LEU A 361 -4.52 1.38 19.00
CA LEU A 361 -4.12 0.21 18.23
C LEU A 361 -5.33 -0.61 17.76
N LYS A 362 -6.31 -0.85 18.64
CA LYS A 362 -7.53 -1.56 18.26
C LYS A 362 -8.27 -0.88 17.11
N LYS A 363 -8.33 0.46 17.10
CA LYS A 363 -8.92 1.21 16.00
C LYS A 363 -8.13 1.02 14.71
N ILE A 364 -6.80 1.22 14.76
CA ILE A 364 -5.91 1.15 13.60
C ILE A 364 -5.88 -0.26 13.00
N TYR A 365 -5.84 -1.29 13.85
CA TYR A 365 -5.75 -2.68 13.43
C TYR A 365 -7.08 -3.29 12.99
N TRP A 366 -8.21 -2.75 13.49
CA TRP A 366 -9.49 -3.41 13.27
C TRP A 366 -10.64 -2.46 12.99
N ASP A 367 -11.05 -1.63 13.97
CA ASP A 367 -12.32 -0.92 13.96
C ASP A 367 -12.44 0.04 12.74
N ASN A 368 -11.34 0.67 12.36
CA ASN A 368 -11.30 1.63 11.25
C ASN A 368 -11.59 0.96 9.90
N ALA A 369 -10.95 -0.17 9.62
CA ALA A 369 -11.18 -0.89 8.37
C ALA A 369 -12.60 -1.47 8.29
N ILE A 370 -13.13 -1.98 9.41
CA ILE A 370 -14.55 -2.40 9.50
C ILE A 370 -15.46 -1.24 9.10
N LYS A 371 -15.28 -0.07 9.72
CA LYS A 371 -16.09 1.12 9.47
C LYS A 371 -15.93 1.63 8.04
N PHE A 372 -14.69 1.77 7.57
CA PHE A 372 -14.38 2.38 6.28
C PHE A 372 -14.92 1.56 5.11
N TYR A 373 -14.68 0.24 5.12
CA TYR A 373 -15.12 -0.67 4.06
C TYR A 373 -16.49 -1.31 4.33
N ARG A 374 -17.11 -1.01 5.50
CA ARG A 374 -18.41 -1.57 5.92
C ARG A 374 -18.38 -3.10 5.90
N LEU A 375 -17.31 -3.68 6.48
CA LEU A 375 -17.04 -5.12 6.42
C LEU A 375 -18.02 -5.96 7.27
N ASP A 376 -18.74 -5.34 8.20
CA ASP A 376 -19.82 -5.94 8.97
C ASP A 376 -20.88 -6.61 8.08
N ARG A 377 -21.17 -6.05 6.92
CA ARG A 377 -22.10 -6.62 5.93
C ARG A 377 -21.60 -7.90 5.26
N PHE A 378 -20.30 -8.23 5.41
CA PHE A 378 -19.72 -9.49 4.96
C PHE A 378 -19.48 -10.48 6.12
N GLY A 379 -20.03 -10.22 7.31
CA GLY A 379 -19.89 -11.06 8.49
C GLY A 379 -18.53 -10.94 9.18
N VAL A 380 -17.79 -9.86 8.94
CA VAL A 380 -16.52 -9.54 9.62
C VAL A 380 -16.85 -8.68 10.83
N SER A 381 -16.66 -9.21 12.07
CA SER A 381 -17.03 -8.54 13.31
C SER A 381 -15.98 -8.73 14.43
#